data_b87860db730b450741b5e174d5db1961
#
_entry.id   b87860db730b450741b5e174d5db1961
#
_cell.length_a   1.000
_cell.length_b   1.000
_cell.length_c   1.000
_cell.angle_alpha   90.00
_cell.angle_beta   90.00
_cell.angle_gamma   90.00
#
_symmetry.space_group_name_H-M   'P 1'
#
loop_
_entity.id
_entity.type
_entity.pdbx_description
1 polymer ?
#
loop_
_entity_poly.entity_id
_entity_poly.type
_entity_poly.pdbx_seq_one_letter_code
_entity_poly.pdbx_strand_id
1 'polypeptide(L)'
;MGLSFDKRHGMTVPLWNRDKISSIPDSDLATIWIMLAKVLWEKNIVGQNFNYDRDKLRRLGFSIKRIHSDTLLKAFAINPELPKGLAFLTSIYTREPYYKDEGMYEGELRDLFLGCARDSCVTLEIDEAMDADLDELGVRKFYENFLMQLPDFYLEIENNGFCVNSSKRDALIEKYIEWDERLSYEMFEIAGIEVNSNSHLQVHALLFDEWKLPRRMGVGEEELTALLNLKNGVKYPPHRAWIEKCLEQRRVRKTISTYLMAIPDYDGKMRTTCFMCLETGRTSTSQQNPPIRPLVDTVGAGKKTDMKVMGTAFQVFTKHGDIGGDVRSMYEPEPGYVFVQLDSSQAEARVVFNLATDEQALKDIDEHDYHALTASWFFGGVESDYSKKVLGYESPIRFAGKTLRHAGHLGAGARRASTELNTQARKYKIPITIHEGIAERALKIFHAKQPRIQQVFHKDVIECLKQNRQLVAPLPWGIDAERGGVRIFYERWGDDLFREALAYLPQRAVTDNTKAAGIRIKRKCPDARIILEAHDALLFAVRIEHLDEFIPLAKKEMERAINFTNCSLPRRYLKIPCDVEIGENYKDLHKFNIRVIETPEYMRTPKSITEQFMVQE
;
A
#
# COMPACT_ATOMS: atom_id res chain seq x y z
N MET A 1 6.91 -24.72 18.24
CA MET A 1 5.66 -23.93 18.38
C MET A 1 5.44 -23.63 19.85
N GLY A 2 5.33 -22.34 20.20
CA GLY A 2 4.99 -21.90 21.55
C GLY A 2 3.47 -21.87 21.74
N LEU A 3 2.99 -22.28 22.88
CA LEU A 3 1.58 -22.30 23.28
C LEU A 3 1.45 -21.89 24.75
N SER A 4 0.37 -21.18 25.08
CA SER A 4 0.03 -20.86 26.46
C SER A 4 -1.48 -20.94 26.66
N PHE A 5 -1.89 -21.32 27.85
CA PHE A 5 -3.29 -21.39 28.28
C PHE A 5 -3.62 -20.31 29.32
N ASP A 6 -2.60 -19.70 29.89
CA ASP A 6 -2.70 -18.59 30.82
C ASP A 6 -1.40 -17.75 30.80
N LYS A 7 -1.35 -16.65 31.54
CA LYS A 7 -0.22 -15.71 31.59
C LYS A 7 1.06 -16.26 32.21
N ARG A 8 1.04 -17.41 32.84
CA ARG A 8 2.16 -17.94 33.64
C ARG A 8 2.69 -19.28 33.15
N HIS A 9 1.86 -20.03 32.43
CA HIS A 9 2.19 -21.38 31.99
C HIS A 9 2.24 -21.44 30.46
N GLY A 10 3.45 -21.48 29.95
CA GLY A 10 3.71 -21.65 28.52
C GLY A 10 4.44 -22.96 28.26
N MET A 11 4.23 -23.52 27.11
CA MET A 11 4.94 -24.70 26.62
C MET A 11 5.47 -24.48 25.22
N THR A 12 6.58 -25.12 24.90
CA THR A 12 7.09 -25.20 23.55
C THR A 12 7.03 -26.62 23.04
N VAL A 13 6.40 -26.84 21.90
CA VAL A 13 6.39 -28.12 21.20
C VAL A 13 7.48 -28.08 20.12
N PRO A 14 8.60 -28.81 20.29
CA PRO A 14 9.67 -28.89 19.29
C PRO A 14 9.25 -29.81 18.16
N LEU A 15 8.78 -29.27 17.03
CA LEU A 15 8.34 -30.09 15.90
C LEU A 15 9.52 -30.67 15.13
N TRP A 16 10.60 -29.89 14.95
CA TRP A 16 11.88 -30.29 14.33
C TRP A 16 13.00 -29.35 14.73
N ASN A 17 14.24 -29.80 14.58
CA ASN A 17 15.43 -29.01 14.78
C ASN A 17 15.80 -28.16 13.53
N ARG A 18 16.97 -27.49 13.57
CA ARG A 18 17.49 -26.69 12.43
C ARG A 18 17.74 -27.53 11.19
N ASP A 19 18.06 -28.82 11.35
CA ASP A 19 18.30 -29.77 10.28
C ASP A 19 17.00 -30.45 9.78
N LYS A 20 15.83 -30.03 10.29
CA LYS A 20 14.50 -30.57 10.03
C LYS A 20 14.29 -32.02 10.46
N ILE A 21 15.12 -32.47 11.34
CA ILE A 21 14.99 -33.78 11.97
C ILE A 21 14.22 -33.58 13.27
N SER A 22 13.12 -34.30 13.44
CA SER A 22 12.43 -34.35 14.72
C SER A 22 13.22 -35.22 15.68
N SER A 23 13.40 -34.73 16.89
CA SER A 23 13.90 -35.56 18.01
C SER A 23 12.80 -36.41 18.65
N ILE A 24 11.55 -36.26 18.18
CA ILE A 24 10.38 -36.99 18.68
C ILE A 24 10.18 -38.20 17.75
N PRO A 25 9.94 -39.42 18.26
CA PRO A 25 9.60 -40.58 17.44
C PRO A 25 8.37 -40.30 16.56
N ASP A 26 8.35 -40.86 15.34
CA ASP A 26 7.28 -40.59 14.36
C ASP A 26 5.87 -40.91 14.90
N SER A 27 5.73 -41.96 15.72
CA SER A 27 4.46 -42.32 16.38
C SER A 27 3.94 -41.23 17.31
N ASP A 28 4.84 -40.66 18.10
CA ASP A 28 4.53 -39.61 19.06
C ASP A 28 4.31 -38.29 18.34
N LEU A 29 5.09 -38.01 17.27
CA LEU A 29 4.95 -36.83 16.42
C LEU A 29 3.56 -36.83 15.76
N ALA A 30 3.10 -37.95 15.24
CA ALA A 30 1.76 -38.07 14.66
C ALA A 30 0.67 -37.75 15.68
N THR A 31 0.81 -38.28 16.92
CA THR A 31 -0.12 -38.00 18.02
C THR A 31 -0.14 -36.51 18.37
N ILE A 32 1.05 -35.89 18.51
CA ILE A 32 1.18 -34.45 18.78
C ILE A 32 0.53 -33.63 17.67
N TRP A 33 0.72 -34.04 16.41
CA TRP A 33 0.13 -33.35 15.25
C TRP A 33 -1.40 -33.33 15.32
N ILE A 34 -2.00 -34.48 15.63
CA ILE A 34 -3.47 -34.60 15.80
C ILE A 34 -3.95 -33.73 16.97
N MET A 35 -3.23 -33.74 18.11
CA MET A 35 -3.59 -32.91 19.26
C MET A 35 -3.49 -31.42 18.94
N LEU A 36 -2.43 -30.98 18.25
CA LEU A 36 -2.27 -29.60 17.81
C LEU A 36 -3.37 -29.19 16.84
N ALA A 37 -3.70 -30.03 15.85
CA ALA A 37 -4.79 -29.78 14.91
C ALA A 37 -6.12 -29.59 15.64
N LYS A 38 -6.40 -30.44 16.65
CA LYS A 38 -7.60 -30.32 17.48
C LYS A 38 -7.64 -29.01 18.27
N VAL A 39 -6.53 -28.65 18.93
CA VAL A 39 -6.44 -27.40 19.71
C VAL A 39 -6.64 -26.17 18.80
N LEU A 40 -5.96 -26.12 17.65
CA LEU A 40 -6.05 -25.00 16.70
C LEU A 40 -7.45 -24.89 16.08
N TRP A 41 -8.18 -25.99 15.95
CA TRP A 41 -9.55 -26.00 15.43
C TRP A 41 -10.61 -25.66 16.48
N GLU A 42 -10.49 -26.17 17.71
CA GLU A 42 -11.53 -26.07 18.73
C GLU A 42 -11.41 -24.83 19.63
N LYS A 43 -10.20 -24.30 19.81
CA LYS A 43 -9.96 -23.22 20.77
C LYS A 43 -10.01 -21.84 20.14
N ASN A 44 -10.30 -20.85 20.96
CA ASN A 44 -10.14 -19.44 20.61
C ASN A 44 -8.64 -19.10 20.58
N ILE A 45 -8.12 -18.73 19.43
CA ILE A 45 -6.70 -18.47 19.26
C ILE A 45 -6.44 -16.97 19.44
N VAL A 46 -5.50 -16.64 20.31
CA VAL A 46 -4.93 -15.29 20.50
C VAL A 46 -3.51 -15.30 19.95
N GLY A 47 -3.13 -14.28 19.24
CA GLY A 47 -1.79 -14.17 18.67
C GLY A 47 -1.30 -12.75 18.51
N GLN A 48 -0.06 -12.62 18.06
CA GLN A 48 0.60 -11.36 17.73
C GLN A 48 0.98 -11.38 16.26
N ASN A 49 0.36 -10.52 15.42
CA ASN A 49 0.57 -10.55 13.96
C ASN A 49 0.33 -11.96 13.39
N PHE A 50 -0.76 -12.55 13.82
CA PHE A 50 -0.98 -13.99 13.70
C PHE A 50 -1.19 -14.47 12.26
N ASN A 51 -1.44 -13.57 11.30
CA ASN A 51 -1.46 -13.94 9.89
C ASN A 51 -0.15 -14.58 9.42
N TYR A 52 0.99 -14.15 9.97
CA TYR A 52 2.28 -14.76 9.69
C TYR A 52 2.33 -16.22 10.12
N ASP A 53 1.95 -16.49 11.39
CA ASP A 53 1.92 -17.84 11.92
C ASP A 53 0.84 -18.70 11.25
N ARG A 54 -0.32 -18.14 10.99
CA ARG A 54 -1.44 -18.80 10.32
C ARG A 54 -1.06 -19.29 8.91
N ASP A 55 -0.34 -18.50 8.12
CA ASP A 55 0.17 -18.96 6.81
C ASP A 55 1.11 -20.15 6.96
N LYS A 56 2.05 -20.11 7.93
CA LYS A 56 2.97 -21.22 8.19
C LYS A 56 2.25 -22.47 8.67
N LEU A 57 1.32 -22.32 9.61
CA LEU A 57 0.50 -23.43 10.11
C LEU A 57 -0.34 -24.07 9.00
N ARG A 58 -0.94 -23.27 8.13
CA ARG A 58 -1.70 -23.77 6.97
C ARG A 58 -0.83 -24.59 6.01
N ARG A 59 0.40 -24.11 5.73
CA ARG A 59 1.38 -24.84 4.89
C ARG A 59 1.83 -26.16 5.52
N LEU A 60 1.72 -26.28 6.84
CA LEU A 60 1.94 -27.52 7.58
C LEU A 60 0.70 -28.42 7.67
N GLY A 61 -0.42 -28.03 7.05
CA GLY A 61 -1.66 -28.80 7.05
C GLY A 61 -2.59 -28.50 8.24
N PHE A 62 -2.27 -27.52 9.08
CA PHE A 62 -3.17 -27.12 10.16
C PHE A 62 -4.23 -26.14 9.68
N SER A 63 -5.47 -26.35 10.11
CA SER A 63 -6.58 -25.42 9.92
C SER A 63 -6.92 -24.73 11.23
N ILE A 64 -7.16 -23.42 11.18
CA ILE A 64 -7.58 -22.62 12.31
C ILE A 64 -8.99 -22.11 12.02
N LYS A 65 -9.93 -22.50 12.88
CA LYS A 65 -11.35 -22.13 12.69
C LYS A 65 -11.58 -20.63 12.91
N ARG A 66 -10.93 -20.05 13.92
CA ARG A 66 -11.13 -18.65 14.31
C ARG A 66 -9.94 -18.08 15.04
N ILE A 67 -9.47 -16.94 14.59
CA ILE A 67 -8.61 -16.07 15.38
C ILE A 67 -9.55 -15.23 16.26
N HIS A 68 -9.40 -15.36 17.58
CA HIS A 68 -10.22 -14.63 18.55
C HIS A 68 -9.73 -13.21 18.74
N SER A 69 -8.40 -13.06 18.84
CA SER A 69 -7.76 -11.77 19.07
C SER A 69 -6.36 -11.73 18.48
N ASP A 70 -5.94 -10.53 18.05
CA ASP A 70 -4.59 -10.24 17.58
C ASP A 70 -4.08 -8.95 18.22
N THR A 71 -3.03 -9.06 19.03
CA THR A 71 -2.48 -7.94 19.80
C THR A 71 -1.86 -6.85 18.91
N LEU A 72 -1.39 -7.17 17.68
CA LEU A 72 -0.97 -6.16 16.70
C LEU A 72 -2.16 -5.31 16.25
N LEU A 73 -3.31 -5.92 15.99
CA LEU A 73 -4.51 -5.18 15.57
C LEU A 73 -5.14 -4.39 16.72
N LYS A 74 -5.07 -4.90 17.97
CA LYS A 74 -5.45 -4.11 19.16
C LYS A 74 -4.54 -2.89 19.29
N ALA A 75 -3.21 -3.07 19.20
CA ALA A 75 -2.26 -1.97 19.25
C ALA A 75 -2.51 -0.94 18.14
N PHE A 76 -2.86 -1.38 16.94
CA PHE A 76 -3.22 -0.53 15.84
C PHE A 76 -4.53 0.24 16.09
N ALA A 77 -5.52 -0.38 16.71
CA ALA A 77 -6.78 0.27 17.08
C ALA A 77 -6.59 1.35 18.16
N ILE A 78 -5.74 1.06 19.16
CA ILE A 78 -5.46 1.94 20.30
C ILE A 78 -4.56 3.10 19.87
N ASN A 79 -3.45 2.79 19.20
CA ASN A 79 -2.48 3.80 18.80
C ASN A 79 -1.66 3.39 17.57
N PRO A 80 -2.06 3.84 16.37
CA PRO A 80 -1.37 3.49 15.13
C PRO A 80 0.04 4.08 15.00
N GLU A 81 0.43 5.08 15.82
CA GLU A 81 1.75 5.72 15.77
C GLU A 81 2.84 4.89 16.45
N LEU A 82 2.49 4.21 17.52
CA LEU A 82 3.47 3.49 18.33
C LEU A 82 3.90 2.17 17.65
N PRO A 83 5.13 1.69 17.95
CA PRO A 83 5.56 0.38 17.52
C PRO A 83 4.59 -0.70 18.01
N LYS A 84 4.34 -1.70 17.15
CA LYS A 84 3.36 -2.76 17.40
C LYS A 84 4.02 -4.13 17.58
N GLY A 85 5.35 -4.16 17.69
CA GLY A 85 6.11 -5.38 17.89
C GLY A 85 5.95 -5.93 19.32
N LEU A 86 5.99 -7.26 19.49
CA LEU A 86 5.79 -7.91 20.77
C LEU A 86 6.71 -7.38 21.89
N ALA A 87 7.99 -7.14 21.59
CA ALA A 87 8.94 -6.59 22.57
C ALA A 87 8.52 -5.21 23.12
N PHE A 88 8.01 -4.33 22.25
CA PHE A 88 7.51 -3.02 22.66
C PHE A 88 6.23 -3.15 23.48
N LEU A 89 5.28 -3.97 23.05
CA LEU A 89 4.03 -4.19 23.77
C LEU A 89 4.26 -4.84 25.14
N THR A 90 5.21 -5.78 25.22
CA THR A 90 5.63 -6.38 26.50
C THR A 90 6.09 -5.31 27.49
N SER A 91 6.88 -4.33 27.04
CA SER A 91 7.39 -3.26 27.90
C SER A 91 6.33 -2.30 28.43
N ILE A 92 5.18 -2.19 27.74
CA ILE A 92 4.08 -1.30 28.13
C ILE A 92 3.02 -2.03 28.96
N TYR A 93 2.63 -3.24 28.55
CA TYR A 93 1.45 -3.92 29.08
C TYR A 93 1.75 -5.02 30.08
N THR A 94 3.04 -5.37 30.27
CA THR A 94 3.43 -6.43 31.21
C THR A 94 4.49 -5.95 32.19
N ARG A 95 4.76 -6.77 33.21
CA ARG A 95 5.89 -6.57 34.12
C ARG A 95 7.08 -7.47 33.78
N GLU A 96 7.02 -8.17 32.67
CA GLU A 96 8.08 -9.06 32.23
C GLU A 96 9.34 -8.25 31.86
N PRO A 97 10.51 -8.54 32.40
CA PRO A 97 11.74 -7.89 31.98
C PRO A 97 12.04 -8.16 30.53
N TYR A 98 12.76 -7.24 29.87
CA TYR A 98 13.21 -7.46 28.49
C TYR A 98 14.05 -8.73 28.41
N TYR A 99 13.67 -9.64 27.51
CA TYR A 99 14.30 -10.96 27.36
C TYR A 99 14.68 -11.30 25.92
N LYS A 100 14.42 -10.38 24.96
CA LYS A 100 14.70 -10.58 23.53
C LYS A 100 16.09 -10.05 23.18
N ASP A 101 17.12 -10.59 23.80
CA ASP A 101 18.49 -10.27 23.45
C ASP A 101 18.88 -10.89 22.11
N GLU A 102 19.82 -10.25 21.40
CA GLU A 102 20.28 -10.69 20.06
C GLU A 102 20.82 -12.12 20.06
N GLY A 103 21.32 -12.63 21.19
CA GLY A 103 21.81 -14.02 21.35
C GLY A 103 20.72 -15.10 21.46
N MET A 104 19.45 -14.75 21.64
CA MET A 104 18.38 -15.73 21.86
C MET A 104 18.19 -16.72 20.69
N TYR A 105 18.43 -16.27 19.47
CA TYR A 105 18.34 -17.12 18.27
C TYR A 105 19.64 -17.81 17.89
N GLU A 106 20.76 -17.40 18.47
CA GLU A 106 22.10 -17.96 18.24
C GLU A 106 22.57 -18.87 19.41
N GLY A 107 21.82 -18.84 20.55
CA GLY A 107 22.10 -19.59 21.76
C GLY A 107 21.67 -21.07 21.71
N GLU A 108 21.60 -21.68 22.88
CA GLU A 108 21.15 -23.05 23.01
C GLU A 108 19.67 -23.23 22.65
N LEU A 109 19.29 -24.43 22.18
CA LEU A 109 17.89 -24.77 21.87
C LEU A 109 16.96 -24.57 23.08
N ARG A 110 17.47 -24.74 24.29
CA ARG A 110 16.73 -24.48 25.51
C ARG A 110 16.26 -23.04 25.63
N ASP A 111 17.13 -22.08 25.31
CA ASP A 111 16.79 -20.64 25.39
C ASP A 111 15.75 -20.25 24.34
N LEU A 112 15.86 -20.85 23.16
CA LEU A 112 14.84 -20.69 22.13
C LEU A 112 13.46 -21.23 22.57
N PHE A 113 13.44 -22.41 23.22
CA PHE A 113 12.19 -23.00 23.73
C PHE A 113 11.58 -22.20 24.87
N LEU A 114 12.39 -21.73 25.81
CA LEU A 114 11.94 -20.84 26.87
C LEU A 114 11.40 -19.52 26.32
N GLY A 115 12.09 -18.92 25.34
CA GLY A 115 11.64 -17.72 24.67
C GLY A 115 10.31 -17.89 23.96
N CYS A 116 10.10 -18.98 23.22
CA CYS A 116 8.83 -19.29 22.57
C CYS A 116 7.67 -19.47 23.56
N ALA A 117 7.91 -20.15 24.69
CA ALA A 117 6.90 -20.32 25.73
C ALA A 117 6.56 -18.97 26.40
N ARG A 118 7.59 -18.14 26.68
CA ARG A 118 7.43 -16.81 27.26
C ARG A 118 6.69 -15.87 26.32
N ASP A 119 7.03 -15.86 25.02
CA ASP A 119 6.31 -15.09 24.00
C ASP A 119 4.81 -15.41 24.00
N SER A 120 4.44 -16.66 24.18
CA SER A 120 3.04 -17.08 24.24
C SER A 120 2.33 -16.57 25.51
N CYS A 121 3.00 -16.62 26.67
CA CYS A 121 2.45 -16.11 27.93
C CYS A 121 2.24 -14.59 27.90
N VAL A 122 3.27 -13.84 27.48
CA VAL A 122 3.17 -12.37 27.41
C VAL A 122 2.16 -11.90 26.37
N THR A 123 1.95 -12.66 25.29
CA THR A 123 0.90 -12.35 24.31
C THR A 123 -0.49 -12.37 24.92
N LEU A 124 -0.79 -13.35 25.79
CA LEU A 124 -2.07 -13.38 26.52
C LEU A 124 -2.19 -12.26 27.56
N GLU A 125 -1.10 -11.95 28.27
CA GLU A 125 -1.10 -10.85 29.23
C GLU A 125 -1.35 -9.50 28.56
N ILE A 126 -0.69 -9.24 27.42
CA ILE A 126 -0.89 -8.04 26.59
C ILE A 126 -2.32 -7.98 26.07
N ASP A 127 -2.84 -9.10 25.57
CA ASP A 127 -4.19 -9.15 25.00
C ASP A 127 -5.25 -8.73 26.01
N GLU A 128 -5.20 -9.25 27.21
CA GLU A 128 -6.14 -8.90 28.28
C GLU A 128 -5.95 -7.45 28.79
N ALA A 129 -4.67 -6.99 28.91
CA ALA A 129 -4.41 -5.63 29.36
C ALA A 129 -4.91 -4.56 28.37
N MET A 130 -4.79 -4.82 27.07
CA MET A 130 -5.28 -3.91 26.02
C MET A 130 -6.79 -3.77 25.98
N ASP A 131 -7.55 -4.66 26.57
CA ASP A 131 -9.00 -4.58 26.58
C ASP A 131 -9.50 -3.32 27.26
N ALA A 132 -8.87 -2.89 28.34
CA ALA A 132 -9.22 -1.65 29.03
C ALA A 132 -9.01 -0.42 28.15
N ASP A 133 -7.90 -0.35 27.39
CA ASP A 133 -7.61 0.76 26.49
C ASP A 133 -8.60 0.83 25.31
N LEU A 134 -9.01 -0.33 24.78
CA LEU A 134 -10.04 -0.40 23.72
C LEU A 134 -11.38 0.18 24.20
N ASP A 135 -11.75 -0.12 25.45
CA ASP A 135 -12.99 0.38 26.06
C ASP A 135 -12.90 1.87 26.38
N GLU A 136 -11.79 2.33 26.96
CA GLU A 136 -11.57 3.74 27.29
C GLU A 136 -11.61 4.62 26.02
N LEU A 137 -11.00 4.16 24.92
CA LEU A 137 -11.03 4.87 23.65
C LEU A 137 -12.34 4.70 22.87
N GLY A 138 -13.21 3.76 23.27
CA GLY A 138 -14.48 3.44 22.59
C GLY A 138 -14.27 2.82 21.20
N VAL A 139 -13.16 2.11 20.97
CA VAL A 139 -12.80 1.48 19.67
C VAL A 139 -12.93 -0.04 19.66
N ARG A 140 -13.41 -0.65 20.76
CA ARG A 140 -13.57 -2.11 20.86
C ARG A 140 -14.41 -2.68 19.72
N LYS A 141 -15.60 -2.15 19.47
CA LYS A 141 -16.46 -2.63 18.39
C LYS A 141 -15.85 -2.42 16.99
N PHE A 142 -15.11 -1.33 16.80
CA PHE A 142 -14.37 -1.11 15.56
C PHE A 142 -13.28 -2.18 15.37
N TYR A 143 -12.55 -2.51 16.43
CA TYR A 143 -11.60 -3.61 16.42
C TYR A 143 -12.26 -4.95 16.10
N GLU A 144 -13.31 -5.34 16.86
CA GLU A 144 -13.96 -6.64 16.72
C GLU A 144 -14.73 -6.80 15.40
N ASN A 145 -15.48 -5.76 14.99
CA ASN A 145 -16.40 -5.82 13.86
C ASN A 145 -15.78 -5.42 12.52
N PHE A 146 -14.60 -4.79 12.53
CA PHE A 146 -13.91 -4.42 11.30
C PHE A 146 -12.47 -4.92 11.23
N LEU A 147 -11.59 -4.55 12.17
CA LEU A 147 -10.18 -4.88 12.05
C LEU A 147 -9.94 -6.40 12.09
N MET A 148 -10.68 -7.14 12.92
CA MET A 148 -10.58 -8.60 13.00
C MET A 148 -11.09 -9.35 11.76
N GLN A 149 -11.64 -8.66 10.76
CA GLN A 149 -11.98 -9.26 9.47
C GLN A 149 -10.83 -9.11 8.44
N LEU A 150 -9.91 -8.17 8.68
CA LEU A 150 -8.80 -7.89 7.77
C LEU A 150 -7.82 -9.07 7.63
N PRO A 151 -7.48 -9.83 8.69
CA PRO A 151 -6.61 -10.99 8.56
C PRO A 151 -7.04 -11.99 7.50
N ASP A 152 -8.32 -12.34 7.43
CA ASP A 152 -8.86 -13.26 6.41
C ASP A 152 -8.80 -12.65 5.02
N PHE A 153 -9.16 -11.38 4.89
CA PHE A 153 -9.16 -10.64 3.64
C PHE A 153 -7.75 -10.55 3.03
N TYR A 154 -6.74 -10.21 3.83
CA TYR A 154 -5.37 -10.12 3.34
C TYR A 154 -4.71 -11.46 3.12
N LEU A 155 -5.02 -12.46 3.94
CA LEU A 155 -4.54 -13.83 3.71
C LEU A 155 -5.02 -14.37 2.36
N GLU A 156 -6.23 -14.01 1.93
CA GLU A 156 -6.73 -14.38 0.61
C GLU A 156 -5.94 -13.68 -0.51
N ILE A 157 -5.66 -12.38 -0.40
CA ILE A 157 -4.80 -11.65 -1.34
C ILE A 157 -3.41 -12.29 -1.44
N GLU A 158 -2.79 -12.58 -0.30
CA GLU A 158 -1.47 -13.22 -0.23
C GLU A 158 -1.46 -14.62 -0.85
N ASN A 159 -2.56 -15.36 -0.76
CA ASN A 159 -2.68 -16.70 -1.33
C ASN A 159 -2.99 -16.72 -2.83
N ASN A 160 -3.85 -15.81 -3.31
CA ASN A 160 -4.26 -15.79 -4.71
C ASN A 160 -3.08 -15.44 -5.63
N GLY A 161 -2.43 -14.30 -5.42
CA GLY A 161 -1.31 -13.84 -6.24
C GLY A 161 -1.67 -13.62 -7.73
N PHE A 162 -0.67 -13.29 -8.52
CA PHE A 162 -0.78 -13.09 -9.98
C PHE A 162 -0.13 -14.24 -10.73
N CYS A 163 -0.71 -14.73 -11.79
CA CYS A 163 -0.01 -15.59 -12.73
C CYS A 163 1.06 -14.78 -13.49
N VAL A 164 2.22 -15.37 -13.72
CA VAL A 164 3.33 -14.74 -14.44
C VAL A 164 3.41 -15.29 -15.83
N ASN A 165 3.28 -14.43 -16.84
CA ASN A 165 3.58 -14.79 -18.22
C ASN A 165 5.10 -14.83 -18.41
N SER A 166 5.68 -16.04 -18.41
CA SER A 166 7.12 -16.25 -18.46
C SER A 166 7.74 -15.70 -19.74
N SER A 167 7.09 -15.86 -20.89
CA SER A 167 7.62 -15.36 -22.17
C SER A 167 7.71 -13.83 -22.19
N LYS A 168 6.68 -13.15 -21.70
CA LYS A 168 6.71 -11.67 -21.56
C LYS A 168 7.79 -11.24 -20.56
N ARG A 169 7.92 -11.95 -19.44
CA ARG A 169 8.94 -11.66 -18.43
C ARG A 169 10.35 -11.78 -18.99
N ASP A 170 10.63 -12.87 -19.71
CA ASP A 170 11.96 -13.14 -20.26
C ASP A 170 12.32 -12.09 -21.33
N ALA A 171 11.39 -11.71 -22.20
CA ALA A 171 11.58 -10.61 -23.15
C ALA A 171 11.82 -9.26 -22.45
N LEU A 172 11.16 -9.01 -21.32
CA LEU A 172 11.42 -7.81 -20.52
C LEU A 172 12.80 -7.84 -19.86
N ILE A 173 13.27 -8.99 -19.39
CA ILE A 173 14.63 -9.14 -18.83
C ILE A 173 15.67 -8.75 -19.87
N GLU A 174 15.58 -9.28 -21.09
CA GLU A 174 16.49 -8.94 -22.20
C GLU A 174 16.45 -7.43 -22.50
N LYS A 175 15.27 -6.86 -22.70
CA LYS A 175 15.09 -5.42 -22.95
C LYS A 175 15.73 -4.54 -21.87
N TYR A 176 15.60 -4.92 -20.60
CA TYR A 176 16.10 -4.11 -19.49
C TYR A 176 17.60 -4.28 -19.27
N ILE A 177 18.17 -5.43 -19.58
CA ILE A 177 19.63 -5.65 -19.60
C ILE A 177 20.25 -4.77 -20.69
N GLU A 178 19.74 -4.78 -21.92
CA GLU A 178 20.20 -3.91 -23.00
C GLU A 178 20.09 -2.42 -22.63
N TRP A 179 19.03 -2.05 -21.91
CA TRP A 179 18.85 -0.69 -21.44
C TRP A 179 19.90 -0.30 -20.38
N ASP A 180 20.20 -1.18 -19.41
CA ASP A 180 21.26 -0.94 -18.41
C ASP A 180 22.64 -0.80 -19.07
N GLU A 181 22.98 -1.65 -20.02
CA GLU A 181 24.24 -1.59 -20.79
C GLU A 181 24.37 -0.28 -21.56
N ARG A 182 23.32 0.12 -22.27
CA ARG A 182 23.29 1.40 -22.98
C ARG A 182 23.51 2.58 -22.02
N LEU A 183 22.83 2.61 -20.88
CA LEU A 183 23.01 3.66 -19.89
C LEU A 183 24.44 3.66 -19.32
N SER A 184 25.03 2.49 -19.09
CA SER A 184 26.40 2.36 -18.64
C SER A 184 27.39 2.98 -19.65
N TYR A 185 27.20 2.68 -20.94
CA TYR A 185 28.01 3.25 -22.03
C TYR A 185 27.85 4.78 -22.11
N GLU A 186 26.61 5.28 -22.11
CA GLU A 186 26.33 6.72 -22.19
C GLU A 186 26.88 7.50 -20.97
N MET A 187 26.88 6.88 -19.79
CA MET A 187 27.47 7.45 -18.57
C MET A 187 29.00 7.48 -18.64
N PHE A 188 29.60 6.43 -19.19
CA PHE A 188 31.06 6.36 -19.43
C PHE A 188 31.51 7.45 -20.41
N GLU A 189 30.81 7.64 -21.53
CA GLU A 189 31.12 8.70 -22.51
C GLU A 189 31.13 10.11 -21.88
N ILE A 190 30.27 10.35 -20.89
CA ILE A 190 30.22 11.66 -20.19
C ILE A 190 31.30 11.78 -19.14
N ALA A 191 31.56 10.73 -18.37
CA ALA A 191 32.46 10.77 -17.22
C ALA A 191 33.92 10.44 -17.57
N GLY A 192 34.17 9.76 -18.69
CA GLY A 192 35.48 9.23 -19.09
C GLY A 192 36.01 8.09 -18.22
N ILE A 193 35.25 7.65 -17.24
CA ILE A 193 35.55 6.54 -16.33
C ILE A 193 34.29 5.69 -16.06
N GLU A 194 34.51 4.43 -15.76
CA GLU A 194 33.41 3.55 -15.33
C GLU A 194 33.02 3.86 -13.89
N VAL A 195 31.73 4.12 -13.68
CA VAL A 195 31.16 4.40 -12.34
C VAL A 195 29.94 3.50 -12.11
N ASN A 196 29.99 2.71 -11.06
CA ASN A 196 28.81 1.97 -10.64
C ASN A 196 27.79 2.92 -9.99
N SER A 197 26.68 3.15 -10.66
CA SER A 197 25.60 4.05 -10.18
C SER A 197 25.05 3.67 -8.80
N ASN A 198 25.14 2.40 -8.38
CA ASN A 198 24.73 1.93 -7.06
C ASN A 198 25.83 2.09 -5.99
N SER A 199 27.07 2.39 -6.36
CA SER A 199 28.15 2.62 -5.41
C SER A 199 28.12 4.05 -4.87
N HIS A 200 27.72 4.20 -3.61
CA HIS A 200 27.71 5.52 -2.96
C HIS A 200 29.09 6.22 -3.03
N LEU A 201 30.16 5.47 -2.80
CA LEU A 201 31.54 6.01 -2.78
C LEU A 201 31.96 6.51 -4.16
N GLN A 202 31.73 5.71 -5.23
CA GLN A 202 32.14 6.10 -6.57
C GLN A 202 31.35 7.30 -7.10
N VAL A 203 30.03 7.30 -6.90
CA VAL A 203 29.17 8.42 -7.31
C VAL A 203 29.52 9.68 -6.52
N HIS A 204 29.78 9.58 -5.21
CA HIS A 204 30.19 10.71 -4.37
C HIS A 204 31.52 11.30 -4.85
N ALA A 205 32.54 10.47 -5.10
CA ALA A 205 33.85 10.91 -5.57
C ALA A 205 33.76 11.65 -6.91
N LEU A 206 33.02 11.08 -7.89
CA LEU A 206 32.83 11.73 -9.19
C LEU A 206 32.14 13.09 -9.06
N LEU A 207 31.02 13.17 -8.32
CA LEU A 207 30.23 14.40 -8.29
C LEU A 207 30.88 15.51 -7.46
N PHE A 208 31.45 15.18 -6.30
CA PHE A 208 31.87 16.17 -5.34
C PHE A 208 33.39 16.36 -5.25
N ASP A 209 34.18 15.34 -5.57
CA ASP A 209 35.61 15.39 -5.50
C ASP A 209 36.25 15.70 -6.87
N GLU A 210 35.72 15.19 -7.98
CA GLU A 210 36.19 15.49 -9.34
C GLU A 210 35.45 16.69 -9.95
N TRP A 211 34.12 16.62 -10.06
CA TRP A 211 33.32 17.67 -10.71
C TRP A 211 33.04 18.88 -9.83
N LYS A 212 33.44 18.85 -8.54
CA LYS A 212 33.29 19.97 -7.58
C LYS A 212 31.86 20.53 -7.50
N LEU A 213 30.85 19.69 -7.66
CA LEU A 213 29.46 20.11 -7.49
C LEU A 213 29.15 20.49 -6.03
N PRO A 214 28.10 21.29 -5.78
CA PRO A 214 27.71 21.65 -4.41
C PRO A 214 27.52 20.41 -3.54
N ARG A 215 28.34 20.28 -2.49
CA ARG A 215 28.34 19.07 -1.62
C ARG A 215 27.00 18.82 -0.99
N ARG A 216 26.63 17.54 -0.93
CA ARG A 216 25.48 16.99 -0.23
C ARG A 216 25.95 15.90 0.74
N MET A 217 25.10 15.57 1.73
CA MET A 217 25.43 14.52 2.71
C MET A 217 25.41 13.12 2.10
N GLY A 218 24.69 12.94 0.98
CA GLY A 218 24.57 11.66 0.30
C GLY A 218 24.42 11.80 -1.21
N VAL A 219 24.28 10.65 -1.88
CA VAL A 219 24.03 10.53 -3.31
C VAL A 219 22.79 9.66 -3.58
N GLY A 220 21.85 9.64 -2.64
CA GLY A 220 20.55 8.98 -2.80
C GLY A 220 19.69 9.67 -3.86
N GLU A 221 18.50 9.10 -4.12
CA GLU A 221 17.57 9.67 -5.11
C GLU A 221 17.13 11.09 -4.73
N GLU A 222 16.88 11.33 -3.45
CA GLU A 222 16.47 12.65 -2.95
C GLU A 222 17.57 13.70 -3.11
N GLU A 223 18.81 13.37 -2.71
CA GLU A 223 19.94 14.30 -2.80
C GLU A 223 20.31 14.61 -4.24
N LEU A 224 20.35 13.61 -5.12
CA LEU A 224 20.62 13.82 -6.54
C LEU A 224 19.50 14.63 -7.20
N THR A 225 18.24 14.36 -6.86
CA THR A 225 17.10 15.13 -7.35
C THR A 225 17.12 16.57 -6.82
N ALA A 226 17.46 16.77 -5.55
CA ALA A 226 17.64 18.10 -4.98
C ALA A 226 18.77 18.86 -5.66
N LEU A 227 19.89 18.20 -5.98
CA LEU A 227 21.01 18.79 -6.71
C LEU A 227 20.60 19.27 -8.11
N LEU A 228 19.81 18.48 -8.83
CA LEU A 228 19.24 18.85 -10.13
C LEU A 228 18.24 20.03 -10.05
N ASN A 229 17.57 20.22 -8.92
CA ASN A 229 16.56 21.27 -8.70
C ASN A 229 17.13 22.59 -8.23
N LEU A 230 18.37 22.63 -7.71
CA LEU A 230 18.98 23.86 -7.25
C LEU A 230 19.20 24.84 -8.40
N LYS A 231 18.83 26.11 -8.18
CA LYS A 231 19.07 27.20 -9.13
C LYS A 231 20.57 27.34 -9.52
N ASN A 232 21.47 27.05 -8.57
CA ASN A 232 22.92 27.04 -8.77
C ASN A 232 23.53 25.62 -8.57
N GLY A 233 22.75 24.57 -8.83
CA GLY A 233 23.20 23.19 -8.64
C GLY A 233 24.14 22.74 -9.77
N VAL A 234 23.62 22.04 -10.74
CA VAL A 234 24.39 21.49 -11.87
C VAL A 234 24.20 22.37 -13.08
N LYS A 235 25.20 23.23 -13.35
CA LYS A 235 25.17 24.17 -14.48
C LYS A 235 25.65 23.58 -15.79
N TYR A 236 26.61 22.64 -15.73
CA TYR A 236 27.19 22.03 -16.91
C TYR A 236 26.27 20.92 -17.44
N PRO A 237 25.73 21.04 -18.67
CA PRO A 237 24.73 20.10 -19.20
C PRO A 237 25.15 18.64 -19.19
N PRO A 238 26.39 18.24 -19.54
CA PRO A 238 26.84 16.86 -19.46
C PRO A 238 26.76 16.28 -18.03
N HIS A 239 27.20 17.04 -17.01
CA HIS A 239 27.10 16.58 -15.61
C HIS A 239 25.63 16.36 -15.20
N ARG A 240 24.76 17.26 -15.65
CA ARG A 240 23.31 17.12 -15.44
C ARG A 240 22.77 15.86 -16.09
N ALA A 241 23.12 15.62 -17.36
CA ALA A 241 22.70 14.44 -18.11
C ALA A 241 23.20 13.15 -17.43
N TRP A 242 24.44 13.15 -16.93
CA TRP A 242 24.99 12.00 -16.21
C TRP A 242 24.17 11.67 -14.94
N ILE A 243 23.82 12.68 -14.13
CA ILE A 243 23.02 12.48 -12.91
C ILE A 243 21.64 11.94 -13.27
N GLU A 244 20.99 12.45 -14.32
CA GLU A 244 19.69 11.97 -14.80
C GLU A 244 19.77 10.51 -15.25
N LYS A 245 20.84 10.14 -15.99
CA LYS A 245 21.10 8.76 -16.41
C LYS A 245 21.43 7.83 -15.23
N CYS A 246 22.18 8.32 -14.25
CA CYS A 246 22.46 7.58 -13.02
C CYS A 246 21.16 7.23 -12.25
N LEU A 247 20.26 8.18 -12.12
CA LEU A 247 18.93 7.94 -11.51
C LEU A 247 18.08 6.98 -12.34
N GLU A 248 18.13 7.08 -13.66
CA GLU A 248 17.42 6.16 -14.56
C GLU A 248 18.01 4.74 -14.47
N GLN A 249 19.31 4.60 -14.49
CA GLN A 249 19.99 3.31 -14.38
C GLN A 249 19.69 2.61 -13.05
N ARG A 250 19.68 3.35 -11.94
CA ARG A 250 19.27 2.79 -10.64
C ARG A 250 17.85 2.21 -10.68
N ARG A 251 16.93 2.89 -11.36
CA ARG A 251 15.55 2.39 -11.52
C ARG A 251 15.50 1.14 -12.41
N VAL A 252 16.24 1.13 -13.51
CA VAL A 252 16.36 -0.05 -14.40
C VAL A 252 16.92 -1.24 -13.62
N ARG A 253 18.06 -1.07 -12.92
CA ARG A 253 18.69 -2.14 -12.12
C ARG A 253 17.79 -2.65 -10.99
N LYS A 254 17.08 -1.75 -10.30
CA LYS A 254 16.08 -2.13 -9.31
C LYS A 254 14.95 -2.94 -9.95
N THR A 255 14.51 -2.56 -11.15
CA THR A 255 13.47 -3.29 -11.87
C THR A 255 13.92 -4.70 -12.22
N ILE A 256 15.13 -4.86 -12.75
CA ILE A 256 15.71 -6.17 -13.05
C ILE A 256 15.78 -7.01 -11.78
N SER A 257 16.49 -6.54 -10.75
CA SER A 257 16.81 -7.34 -9.57
C SER A 257 15.61 -7.63 -8.67
N THR A 258 14.68 -6.68 -8.54
CA THR A 258 13.58 -6.76 -7.56
C THR A 258 12.30 -7.30 -8.17
N TYR A 259 12.03 -7.00 -9.45
CA TYR A 259 10.73 -7.31 -10.05
C TYR A 259 10.83 -8.39 -11.13
N LEU A 260 11.74 -8.25 -12.11
CA LEU A 260 11.84 -9.19 -13.21
C LEU A 260 12.51 -10.51 -12.80
N MET A 261 13.55 -10.42 -11.95
CA MET A 261 14.28 -11.60 -11.42
C MET A 261 13.63 -12.20 -10.17
N ALA A 262 12.52 -11.63 -9.69
CA ALA A 262 11.75 -12.20 -8.59
C ALA A 262 11.26 -13.61 -8.98
N ILE A 263 11.29 -14.54 -8.01
CA ILE A 263 10.93 -15.94 -8.25
C ILE A 263 9.45 -16.13 -7.93
N PRO A 264 8.63 -16.62 -8.89
CA PRO A 264 7.29 -17.09 -8.60
C PRO A 264 7.32 -18.27 -7.64
N ASP A 265 6.19 -18.52 -6.98
CA ASP A 265 5.98 -19.71 -6.16
C ASP A 265 5.91 -20.96 -7.06
N TYR A 266 5.86 -22.15 -6.46
CA TYR A 266 5.84 -23.45 -7.15
C TYR A 266 4.68 -23.61 -8.15
N ASP A 267 3.60 -22.87 -7.98
CA ASP A 267 2.41 -22.86 -8.85
C ASP A 267 2.48 -21.79 -9.97
N GLY A 268 3.63 -21.16 -10.18
CA GLY A 268 3.85 -20.13 -11.19
C GLY A 268 3.30 -18.76 -10.84
N LYS A 269 2.79 -18.57 -9.62
CA LYS A 269 2.20 -17.31 -9.17
C LYS A 269 3.20 -16.44 -8.42
N MET A 270 3.16 -15.16 -8.69
CA MET A 270 3.86 -14.14 -7.93
C MET A 270 2.94 -13.64 -6.80
N ARG A 271 3.44 -13.72 -5.57
CA ARG A 271 2.71 -13.34 -4.35
C ARG A 271 3.35 -12.16 -3.64
N THR A 272 2.64 -11.59 -2.72
CA THR A 272 3.09 -10.49 -1.85
C THR A 272 2.79 -10.80 -0.40
N THR A 273 3.44 -10.11 0.51
CA THR A 273 3.04 -10.05 1.92
C THR A 273 2.44 -8.68 2.19
N CYS A 274 1.29 -8.65 2.86
CA CYS A 274 0.55 -7.43 3.15
C CYS A 274 0.74 -7.02 4.63
N PHE A 275 1.18 -5.79 4.86
CA PHE A 275 1.17 -5.17 6.17
C PHE A 275 0.05 -4.14 6.25
N MET A 276 -0.96 -4.41 7.07
CA MET A 276 -2.25 -3.72 7.08
C MET A 276 -2.38 -2.58 8.11
N CYS A 277 -1.32 -2.30 8.88
CA CYS A 277 -1.36 -1.42 10.05
C CYS A 277 -0.48 -0.17 9.91
N LEU A 278 -0.51 0.50 8.75
CA LEU A 278 0.10 1.83 8.60
C LEU A 278 -0.75 2.89 9.32
N GLU A 279 -0.15 3.98 9.75
CA GLU A 279 -0.77 5.04 10.59
C GLU A 279 -2.05 5.61 9.97
N THR A 280 -2.10 5.73 8.65
CA THR A 280 -3.27 6.19 7.89
C THR A 280 -4.28 5.09 7.57
N GLY A 281 -4.08 3.89 8.10
CA GLY A 281 -4.87 2.70 7.74
C GLY A 281 -4.53 2.09 6.39
N ARG A 282 -3.63 2.67 5.61
CA ARG A 282 -3.17 2.10 4.34
C ARG A 282 -2.45 0.77 4.56
N THR A 283 -2.41 -0.02 3.52
CA THR A 283 -1.65 -1.27 3.47
C THR A 283 -0.35 -1.04 2.71
N SER A 284 0.71 -1.65 3.13
CA SER A 284 1.92 -1.78 2.32
C SER A 284 2.11 -3.22 1.88
N THR A 285 2.66 -3.40 0.69
CA THR A 285 3.04 -4.71 0.16
C THR A 285 4.55 -4.85 0.13
N SER A 286 5.03 -6.04 0.40
CA SER A 286 6.45 -6.37 0.39
C SER A 286 6.69 -7.69 -0.31
N GLN A 287 7.96 -8.02 -0.49
CA GLN A 287 8.37 -9.35 -0.91
C GLN A 287 7.79 -10.41 0.04
N GLN A 288 7.46 -11.56 -0.51
CA GLN A 288 6.95 -12.66 0.28
C GLN A 288 8.01 -13.08 1.30
N ASN A 289 7.62 -13.23 2.56
CA ASN A 289 8.47 -13.91 3.52
C ASN A 289 8.83 -15.29 2.95
N PRO A 290 10.11 -15.68 2.94
CA PRO A 290 10.49 -16.95 2.37
C PRO A 290 9.62 -18.04 2.99
N PRO A 291 9.07 -18.97 2.18
CA PRO A 291 8.40 -20.13 2.74
C PRO A 291 9.37 -20.80 3.70
N ILE A 292 8.85 -21.66 4.60
CA ILE A 292 9.71 -22.56 5.37
C ILE A 292 10.45 -23.43 4.33
N ARG A 293 11.50 -22.87 3.73
CA ARG A 293 12.40 -23.63 2.91
C ARG A 293 13.22 -24.50 3.82
N PRO A 294 13.55 -25.70 3.36
CA PRO A 294 14.78 -26.33 3.79
C PRO A 294 15.89 -25.29 3.62
N LEU A 295 16.58 -24.93 4.69
CA LEU A 295 17.90 -24.32 4.60
C LEU A 295 18.78 -25.35 3.86
N VAL A 296 18.72 -25.31 2.51
CA VAL A 296 19.68 -26.03 1.68
C VAL A 296 20.91 -25.15 1.72
N ASP A 297 21.88 -25.61 2.49
CA ASP A 297 23.30 -25.29 2.43
C ASP A 297 23.69 -23.82 2.23
N THR A 298 23.74 -23.09 3.33
CA THR A 298 24.71 -22.01 3.45
C THR A 298 25.77 -22.36 4.50
N VAL A 299 26.38 -23.54 4.35
CA VAL A 299 27.67 -23.81 4.95
C VAL A 299 28.73 -23.45 3.94
N GLY A 300 29.21 -22.23 4.05
CA GLY A 300 30.30 -21.74 3.21
C GLY A 300 30.47 -20.23 3.31
N ALA A 301 31.27 -19.82 4.27
CA ALA A 301 32.07 -18.59 4.28
C ALA A 301 31.52 -17.33 3.57
N GLY A 302 31.05 -16.37 4.32
CA GLY A 302 31.41 -14.94 4.17
C GLY A 302 30.92 -14.17 2.95
N LYS A 303 30.06 -14.70 2.08
CA LYS A 303 29.36 -13.92 1.08
C LYS A 303 27.87 -14.04 1.36
N LYS A 304 27.18 -12.89 1.47
CA LYS A 304 25.73 -12.81 1.29
C LYS A 304 25.45 -13.39 -0.10
N THR A 305 25.26 -14.70 -0.14
CA THR A 305 24.82 -15.39 -1.36
C THR A 305 23.48 -14.80 -1.71
N ASP A 306 23.29 -14.53 -3.00
CA ASP A 306 22.08 -14.06 -3.64
C ASP A 306 20.86 -14.84 -3.13
N MET A 307 20.28 -14.40 -2.02
CA MET A 307 18.98 -14.89 -1.59
C MET A 307 18.00 -14.43 -2.67
N LYS A 308 17.67 -15.37 -3.55
CA LYS A 308 16.68 -15.12 -4.59
C LYS A 308 15.40 -14.68 -3.89
N VAL A 309 15.00 -13.45 -4.18
CA VAL A 309 13.84 -12.82 -3.59
C VAL A 309 12.58 -13.49 -4.13
N MET A 310 11.74 -14.00 -3.25
CA MET A 310 10.43 -14.54 -3.64
C MET A 310 9.37 -13.47 -3.51
N GLY A 311 8.44 -13.45 -4.48
CA GLY A 311 7.34 -12.50 -4.48
C GLY A 311 7.78 -11.06 -4.73
N THR A 312 6.86 -10.14 -4.70
CA THR A 312 7.10 -8.72 -4.99
C THR A 312 6.09 -7.79 -4.32
N ALA A 313 6.44 -6.50 -4.23
CA ALA A 313 5.58 -5.45 -3.71
C ALA A 313 4.72 -4.86 -4.85
N PHE A 314 3.49 -5.33 -5.02
CA PHE A 314 2.62 -4.95 -6.15
C PHE A 314 2.15 -3.50 -6.13
N GLN A 315 1.96 -2.88 -4.96
CA GLN A 315 1.48 -1.51 -4.86
C GLN A 315 2.46 -0.45 -5.37
N VAL A 316 3.74 -0.80 -5.57
CA VAL A 316 4.76 0.12 -6.10
C VAL A 316 4.75 0.25 -7.62
N PHE A 317 4.03 -0.62 -8.33
CA PHE A 317 3.95 -0.58 -9.79
C PHE A 317 2.97 0.50 -10.23
N THR A 318 3.52 1.61 -10.70
CA THR A 318 2.70 2.73 -11.18
C THR A 318 1.99 2.38 -12.48
N LYS A 319 0.77 2.91 -12.67
CA LYS A 319 0.03 2.81 -13.95
C LYS A 319 0.67 3.67 -15.04
N HIS A 320 1.48 4.65 -14.64
CA HIS A 320 2.12 5.62 -15.55
C HIS A 320 3.61 5.35 -15.70
N GLY A 321 4.13 5.63 -16.90
CA GLY A 321 5.54 5.46 -17.25
C GLY A 321 5.87 4.06 -17.78
N ASP A 322 6.98 3.98 -18.54
CA ASP A 322 7.38 2.78 -19.29
C ASP A 322 7.62 1.58 -18.34
N ILE A 323 8.39 1.80 -17.28
CA ILE A 323 8.80 0.73 -16.34
C ILE A 323 7.60 0.09 -15.63
N GLY A 324 6.70 0.91 -15.09
CA GLY A 324 5.53 0.39 -14.36
C GLY A 324 4.58 -0.39 -15.27
N GLY A 325 4.33 0.13 -16.47
CA GLY A 325 3.50 -0.52 -17.48
C GLY A 325 4.10 -1.84 -17.96
N ASP A 326 5.40 -1.87 -18.24
CA ASP A 326 6.08 -3.08 -18.67
C ASP A 326 5.98 -4.19 -17.61
N VAL A 327 6.32 -3.88 -16.35
CA VAL A 327 6.24 -4.86 -15.26
C VAL A 327 4.79 -5.35 -15.05
N ARG A 328 3.80 -4.47 -15.14
CA ARG A 328 2.39 -4.86 -15.01
C ARG A 328 1.93 -5.77 -16.15
N SER A 329 2.50 -5.65 -17.35
CA SER A 329 2.07 -6.41 -18.53
C SER A 329 2.34 -7.92 -18.43
N MET A 330 3.30 -8.35 -17.60
CA MET A 330 3.60 -9.76 -17.40
C MET A 330 2.68 -10.48 -16.41
N TYR A 331 1.81 -9.73 -15.72
CA TYR A 331 0.88 -10.29 -14.73
C TYR A 331 -0.51 -10.48 -15.33
N GLU A 332 -0.97 -11.72 -15.32
CA GLU A 332 -2.22 -12.17 -15.94
C GLU A 332 -3.10 -12.90 -14.91
N PRO A 333 -4.43 -12.98 -15.11
CA PRO A 333 -5.28 -13.86 -14.33
C PRO A 333 -5.09 -15.31 -14.76
N GLU A 334 -5.69 -16.25 -14.04
CA GLU A 334 -5.75 -17.64 -14.48
C GLU A 334 -6.59 -17.80 -15.76
N PRO A 335 -6.35 -18.85 -16.56
CA PRO A 335 -7.19 -19.15 -17.74
C PRO A 335 -8.68 -19.20 -17.39
N GLY A 336 -9.52 -18.56 -18.21
CA GLY A 336 -10.96 -18.43 -17.97
C GLY A 336 -11.37 -17.31 -17.01
N TYR A 337 -10.41 -16.55 -16.51
CA TYR A 337 -10.63 -15.35 -15.67
C TYR A 337 -10.15 -14.09 -16.39
N VAL A 338 -10.74 -12.97 -16.01
CA VAL A 338 -10.26 -11.63 -16.39
C VAL A 338 -10.08 -10.79 -15.13
N PHE A 339 -9.23 -9.77 -15.21
CA PHE A 339 -9.11 -8.79 -14.14
C PHE A 339 -10.26 -7.80 -14.21
N VAL A 340 -10.85 -7.53 -13.06
CA VAL A 340 -11.82 -6.45 -12.84
C VAL A 340 -11.26 -5.54 -11.75
N GLN A 341 -10.91 -4.32 -12.12
CA GLN A 341 -10.46 -3.28 -11.20
C GLN A 341 -11.61 -2.34 -10.87
N LEU A 342 -11.81 -2.12 -9.60
CA LEU A 342 -12.77 -1.19 -9.01
C LEU A 342 -11.99 -0.04 -8.38
N ASP A 343 -12.13 1.18 -8.89
CA ASP A 343 -11.34 2.35 -8.48
C ASP A 343 -12.27 3.47 -8.02
N SER A 344 -12.08 3.98 -6.81
CA SER A 344 -12.90 5.05 -6.25
C SER A 344 -12.51 6.40 -6.86
N SER A 345 -13.41 7.00 -7.64
CA SER A 345 -13.14 8.21 -8.42
C SER A 345 -12.81 9.42 -7.55
N GLN A 346 -11.55 9.87 -7.60
CA GLN A 346 -11.04 11.05 -6.89
C GLN A 346 -11.38 11.05 -5.38
N ALA A 347 -11.30 9.90 -4.73
CA ALA A 347 -11.85 9.63 -3.42
C ALA A 347 -11.38 10.60 -2.34
N GLU A 348 -10.06 10.83 -2.20
CA GLU A 348 -9.52 11.75 -1.19
C GLU A 348 -10.02 13.19 -1.37
N ALA A 349 -10.15 13.67 -2.62
CA ALA A 349 -10.65 15.01 -2.89
C ALA A 349 -12.11 15.17 -2.47
N ARG A 350 -12.94 14.16 -2.75
CA ARG A 350 -14.36 14.15 -2.34
C ARG A 350 -14.51 14.15 -0.81
N VAL A 351 -13.68 13.40 -0.13
CA VAL A 351 -13.65 13.43 1.35
C VAL A 351 -13.26 14.81 1.87
N VAL A 352 -12.21 15.44 1.30
CA VAL A 352 -11.81 16.81 1.68
C VAL A 352 -12.95 17.79 1.45
N PHE A 353 -13.66 17.74 0.32
CA PHE A 353 -14.80 18.63 0.06
C PHE A 353 -15.97 18.39 1.01
N ASN A 354 -16.25 17.13 1.36
CA ASN A 354 -17.27 16.83 2.37
C ASN A 354 -16.87 17.38 3.75
N LEU A 355 -15.61 17.21 4.16
CA LEU A 355 -15.07 17.75 5.41
C LEU A 355 -15.07 19.29 5.42
N ALA A 356 -14.80 19.93 4.28
CA ALA A 356 -14.88 21.36 4.09
C ALA A 356 -16.33 21.88 3.96
N THR A 357 -17.33 20.99 3.88
CA THR A 357 -18.72 21.33 3.56
C THR A 357 -18.86 22.13 2.25
N ASP A 358 -18.03 21.83 1.25
CA ASP A 358 -17.97 22.52 -0.03
C ASP A 358 -18.83 21.78 -1.08
N GLU A 359 -20.13 22.07 -1.08
CA GLU A 359 -21.09 21.42 -1.99
C GLU A 359 -20.86 21.78 -3.45
N GLN A 360 -20.36 23.00 -3.72
CA GLN A 360 -20.07 23.39 -5.09
C GLN A 360 -18.89 22.59 -5.65
N ALA A 361 -17.83 22.43 -4.87
CA ALA A 361 -16.69 21.59 -5.27
C ALA A 361 -17.08 20.12 -5.48
N LEU A 362 -18.04 19.59 -4.70
CA LEU A 362 -18.61 18.25 -4.91
C LEU A 362 -19.42 18.15 -6.22
N LYS A 363 -20.10 19.19 -6.65
CA LYS A 363 -20.77 19.25 -7.96
C LYS A 363 -19.76 19.38 -9.09
N ASP A 364 -18.80 20.30 -8.95
CA ASP A 364 -17.78 20.54 -9.96
C ASP A 364 -16.98 19.28 -10.28
N ILE A 365 -16.66 18.45 -9.27
CA ILE A 365 -15.91 17.19 -9.44
C ILE A 365 -16.74 16.12 -10.18
N ASP A 366 -18.07 16.21 -10.16
CA ASP A 366 -18.97 15.31 -10.90
C ASP A 366 -19.20 15.77 -12.34
N GLU A 367 -19.26 17.08 -12.55
CA GLU A 367 -19.64 17.69 -13.84
C GLU A 367 -18.45 17.93 -14.76
N HIS A 368 -17.23 18.11 -14.19
CA HIS A 368 -16.03 18.53 -14.90
C HIS A 368 -14.88 17.52 -14.84
N ASP A 369 -13.93 17.61 -15.77
CA ASP A 369 -12.58 17.08 -15.56
C ASP A 369 -11.87 17.98 -14.55
N TYR A 370 -12.08 17.68 -13.27
CA TYR A 370 -11.68 18.54 -12.17
C TYR A 370 -10.17 18.83 -12.12
N HIS A 371 -9.34 17.95 -12.67
CA HIS A 371 -7.91 18.21 -12.81
C HIS A 371 -7.62 19.24 -13.89
N ALA A 372 -8.34 19.17 -15.01
CA ALA A 372 -8.25 20.13 -16.11
C ALA A 372 -8.84 21.49 -15.71
N LEU A 373 -9.98 21.48 -15.02
CA LEU A 373 -10.59 22.69 -14.46
C LEU A 373 -9.62 23.40 -13.50
N THR A 374 -9.00 22.67 -12.58
CA THR A 374 -8.02 23.25 -11.65
C THR A 374 -6.78 23.76 -12.39
N ALA A 375 -6.33 23.07 -13.42
CA ALA A 375 -5.22 23.50 -14.27
C ALA A 375 -5.54 24.83 -14.97
N SER A 376 -6.77 25.02 -15.46
CA SER A 376 -7.20 26.28 -16.07
C SER A 376 -7.18 27.46 -15.09
N TRP A 377 -7.47 27.23 -13.81
CA TRP A 377 -7.34 28.26 -12.80
C TRP A 377 -5.90 28.72 -12.58
N PHE A 378 -4.95 27.80 -12.61
CA PHE A 378 -3.55 28.08 -12.30
C PHE A 378 -2.76 28.65 -13.47
N PHE A 379 -3.04 28.18 -14.68
CA PHE A 379 -2.25 28.44 -15.87
C PHE A 379 -2.99 29.25 -16.94
N GLY A 380 -4.26 29.57 -16.70
CA GLY A 380 -5.13 30.24 -17.68
C GLY A 380 -5.77 29.25 -18.66
N GLY A 381 -6.53 29.78 -19.65
CA GLY A 381 -7.27 28.96 -20.59
C GLY A 381 -8.59 28.43 -20.02
N VAL A 382 -9.16 27.42 -20.68
CA VAL A 382 -10.40 26.75 -20.31
C VAL A 382 -10.17 25.27 -20.04
N GLU A 383 -11.11 24.62 -19.36
CA GLU A 383 -11.01 23.20 -19.00
C GLU A 383 -10.70 22.29 -20.21
N SER A 384 -11.37 22.53 -21.36
CA SER A 384 -11.19 21.73 -22.59
C SER A 384 -9.75 21.72 -23.11
N ASP A 385 -8.98 22.78 -22.84
CA ASP A 385 -7.59 22.88 -23.29
C ASP A 385 -6.68 21.85 -22.62
N TYR A 386 -7.10 21.32 -21.49
CA TYR A 386 -6.32 20.42 -20.66
C TYR A 386 -7.00 19.07 -20.39
N SER A 387 -8.29 18.93 -20.75
CA SER A 387 -9.06 17.72 -20.46
C SER A 387 -8.55 16.50 -21.22
N LYS A 388 -8.28 15.42 -20.48
CA LYS A 388 -7.87 14.14 -21.05
C LYS A 388 -8.92 13.57 -22.02
N LYS A 389 -10.21 13.84 -21.77
CA LYS A 389 -11.30 13.38 -22.64
C LYS A 389 -11.25 14.06 -24.01
N VAL A 390 -10.83 15.33 -24.04
CA VAL A 390 -10.74 16.13 -25.28
C VAL A 390 -9.43 15.84 -26.01
N LEU A 391 -8.31 15.81 -25.29
CA LEU A 391 -6.98 15.65 -25.88
C LEU A 391 -6.62 14.19 -26.23
N GLY A 392 -7.28 13.20 -25.63
CA GLY A 392 -6.92 11.78 -25.75
C GLY A 392 -5.68 11.36 -24.93
N TYR A 393 -4.99 12.31 -24.32
CA TYR A 393 -3.80 12.06 -23.47
C TYR A 393 -3.78 12.97 -22.25
N GLU A 394 -2.95 12.65 -21.27
CA GLU A 394 -2.74 13.49 -20.09
C GLU A 394 -1.76 14.62 -20.40
N SER A 395 -2.25 15.87 -20.44
CA SER A 395 -1.39 17.02 -20.67
C SER A 395 -0.48 17.31 -19.46
N PRO A 396 0.76 17.81 -19.69
CA PRO A 396 1.64 18.22 -18.61
C PRO A 396 1.02 19.26 -17.66
N ILE A 397 0.19 20.14 -18.18
CA ILE A 397 -0.49 21.18 -17.40
C ILE A 397 -1.58 20.58 -16.52
N ARG A 398 -2.35 19.59 -17.02
CA ARG A 398 -3.35 18.86 -16.22
C ARG A 398 -2.69 18.10 -15.08
N PHE A 399 -1.55 17.47 -15.35
CA PHE A 399 -0.73 16.80 -14.31
C PHE A 399 -0.29 17.80 -13.24
N ALA A 400 0.17 19.00 -13.63
CA ALA A 400 0.54 20.04 -12.68
C ALA A 400 -0.67 20.52 -11.85
N GLY A 401 -1.82 20.71 -12.50
CA GLY A 401 -3.07 21.07 -11.83
C GLY A 401 -3.46 20.06 -10.75
N LYS A 402 -3.42 18.75 -11.09
CA LYS A 402 -3.66 17.66 -10.15
C LYS A 402 -2.73 17.71 -8.93
N THR A 403 -1.42 17.85 -9.15
CA THR A 403 -0.40 17.82 -8.08
C THR A 403 -0.50 19.04 -7.17
N LEU A 404 -0.65 20.24 -7.74
CA LEU A 404 -0.77 21.48 -6.97
C LEU A 404 -2.08 21.54 -6.16
N ARG A 405 -3.20 21.06 -6.72
CA ARG A 405 -4.44 20.94 -5.98
C ARG A 405 -4.29 20.00 -4.76
N HIS A 406 -3.69 18.82 -4.97
CA HIS A 406 -3.46 17.89 -3.87
C HIS A 406 -2.59 18.52 -2.77
N ALA A 407 -1.55 19.27 -3.14
CA ALA A 407 -0.74 20.06 -2.23
C ALA A 407 -1.58 21.08 -1.45
N GLY A 408 -2.51 21.77 -2.10
CA GLY A 408 -3.43 22.73 -1.47
C GLY A 408 -4.41 22.06 -0.49
N HIS A 409 -4.93 20.89 -0.82
CA HIS A 409 -5.79 20.12 0.10
C HIS A 409 -5.08 19.80 1.43
N LEU A 410 -3.80 19.44 1.37
CA LEU A 410 -3.02 19.01 2.52
C LEU A 410 -2.20 20.15 3.17
N GLY A 411 -2.42 21.40 2.78
CA GLY A 411 -1.75 22.56 3.37
C GLY A 411 -0.24 22.62 3.09
N ALA A 412 0.23 22.06 1.97
CA ALA A 412 1.63 22.10 1.60
C ALA A 412 2.05 23.51 1.17
N GLY A 413 3.23 23.99 1.65
CA GLY A 413 3.84 25.24 1.21
C GLY A 413 4.36 25.18 -0.23
N ALA A 414 4.54 26.34 -0.85
CA ALA A 414 4.92 26.49 -2.26
C ALA A 414 6.22 25.73 -2.64
N ARG A 415 7.24 25.80 -1.78
CA ARG A 415 8.52 25.10 -1.98
C ARG A 415 8.33 23.58 -2.05
N ARG A 416 7.55 22.99 -1.14
CA ARG A 416 7.29 21.55 -1.13
C ARG A 416 6.45 21.15 -2.34
N ALA A 417 5.41 21.92 -2.66
CA ALA A 417 4.53 21.67 -3.81
C ALA A 417 5.29 21.69 -5.14
N SER A 418 6.19 22.68 -5.35
CA SER A 418 7.04 22.75 -6.55
C SER A 418 8.07 21.62 -6.61
N THR A 419 8.70 21.28 -5.49
CA THR A 419 9.65 20.16 -5.42
C THR A 419 9.00 18.84 -5.74
N GLU A 420 7.86 18.54 -5.13
CA GLU A 420 7.09 17.32 -5.36
C GLU A 420 6.66 17.20 -6.83
N LEU A 421 6.07 18.25 -7.39
CA LEU A 421 5.66 18.28 -8.79
C LEU A 421 6.84 17.98 -9.72
N ASN A 422 7.96 18.68 -9.54
CA ASN A 422 9.14 18.51 -10.38
C ASN A 422 9.76 17.12 -10.24
N THR A 423 9.73 16.54 -9.05
CA THR A 423 10.20 15.17 -8.80
C THR A 423 9.33 14.14 -9.52
N GLN A 424 8.02 14.24 -9.37
CA GLN A 424 7.08 13.37 -10.06
C GLN A 424 7.13 13.54 -11.58
N ALA A 425 7.21 14.78 -12.08
CA ALA A 425 7.30 15.06 -13.51
C ALA A 425 8.54 14.40 -14.14
N ARG A 426 9.70 14.45 -13.48
CA ARG A 426 10.90 13.72 -13.94
C ARG A 426 10.72 12.23 -13.90
N LYS A 427 10.20 11.71 -12.80
CA LYS A 427 9.97 10.26 -12.62
C LYS A 427 9.12 9.69 -13.76
N TYR A 428 8.10 10.43 -14.20
CA TYR A 428 7.17 10.01 -15.25
C TYR A 428 7.50 10.58 -16.63
N LYS A 429 8.67 11.22 -16.78
CA LYS A 429 9.11 11.86 -18.05
C LYS A 429 8.10 12.87 -18.59
N ILE A 430 7.38 13.56 -17.71
CA ILE A 430 6.42 14.61 -18.10
C ILE A 430 7.18 15.92 -18.30
N PRO A 431 7.07 16.57 -19.48
CA PRO A 431 7.86 17.76 -19.83
C PRO A 431 7.30 19.03 -19.15
N ILE A 432 7.35 19.09 -17.84
CA ILE A 432 6.95 20.26 -17.04
C ILE A 432 7.89 20.48 -15.87
N THR A 433 8.22 21.73 -15.62
CA THR A 433 8.96 22.18 -14.44
C THR A 433 8.41 23.52 -13.99
N ILE A 434 8.12 23.65 -12.70
CA ILE A 434 7.62 24.89 -12.12
C ILE A 434 8.56 25.43 -11.04
N HIS A 435 8.65 26.75 -10.92
CA HIS A 435 9.35 27.42 -9.85
C HIS A 435 8.44 27.66 -8.64
N GLU A 436 9.03 27.84 -7.46
CA GLU A 436 8.32 28.08 -6.22
C GLU A 436 7.30 29.23 -6.33
N GLY A 437 7.63 30.33 -7.02
CA GLY A 437 6.70 31.46 -7.23
C GLY A 437 5.48 31.11 -8.09
N ILE A 438 5.56 30.11 -9.00
CA ILE A 438 4.39 29.61 -9.74
C ILE A 438 3.52 28.78 -8.80
N ALA A 439 4.13 27.90 -8.00
CA ALA A 439 3.42 27.10 -7.01
C ALA A 439 2.70 27.99 -5.97
N GLU A 440 3.35 29.06 -5.52
CA GLU A 440 2.77 30.02 -4.58
C GLU A 440 1.52 30.71 -5.17
N ARG A 441 1.61 31.18 -6.41
CA ARG A 441 0.44 31.78 -7.09
C ARG A 441 -0.68 30.75 -7.27
N ALA A 442 -0.36 29.53 -7.69
CA ALA A 442 -1.35 28.48 -7.88
C ALA A 442 -2.06 28.14 -6.56
N LEU A 443 -1.34 28.01 -5.46
CA LEU A 443 -1.93 27.75 -4.14
C LEU A 443 -2.80 28.93 -3.66
N LYS A 444 -2.39 30.18 -3.89
CA LYS A 444 -3.20 31.36 -3.57
C LYS A 444 -4.50 31.38 -4.39
N ILE A 445 -4.44 31.09 -5.68
CA ILE A 445 -5.63 31.00 -6.54
C ILE A 445 -6.52 29.85 -6.08
N PHE A 446 -5.94 28.70 -5.76
CA PHE A 446 -6.68 27.53 -5.25
C PHE A 446 -7.51 27.88 -4.01
N HIS A 447 -6.88 28.47 -3.00
CA HIS A 447 -7.55 28.84 -1.77
C HIS A 447 -8.54 30.00 -1.95
N ALA A 448 -8.32 30.89 -2.92
CA ALA A 448 -9.28 31.92 -3.27
C ALA A 448 -10.53 31.33 -3.97
N LYS A 449 -10.35 30.31 -4.82
CA LYS A 449 -11.45 29.59 -5.49
C LYS A 449 -12.19 28.63 -4.56
N GLN A 450 -11.47 28.04 -3.59
CA GLN A 450 -11.99 27.08 -2.62
C GLN A 450 -11.65 27.50 -1.18
N PRO A 451 -12.21 28.60 -0.70
CA PRO A 451 -11.87 29.17 0.61
C PRO A 451 -12.27 28.24 1.78
N ARG A 452 -13.30 27.41 1.58
CA ARG A 452 -13.79 26.48 2.62
C ARG A 452 -12.75 25.42 3.01
N ILE A 453 -11.79 25.12 2.13
CA ILE A 453 -10.68 24.19 2.46
C ILE A 453 -9.90 24.73 3.67
N GLN A 454 -9.46 26.00 3.64
CA GLN A 454 -8.72 26.60 4.75
C GLN A 454 -9.63 27.03 5.90
N GLN A 455 -10.76 27.70 5.57
CA GLN A 455 -11.62 28.32 6.56
C GLN A 455 -12.44 27.32 7.37
N VAL A 456 -12.70 26.13 6.83
CA VAL A 456 -13.46 25.07 7.50
C VAL A 456 -12.57 23.87 7.77
N PHE A 457 -12.15 23.13 6.73
CA PHE A 457 -11.46 21.84 6.93
C PHE A 457 -10.15 22.00 7.70
N HIS A 458 -9.22 22.85 7.24
CA HIS A 458 -7.93 23.03 7.91
C HIS A 458 -8.11 23.58 9.33
N LYS A 459 -8.98 24.57 9.47
CA LYS A 459 -9.28 25.19 10.79
C LYS A 459 -9.84 24.16 11.76
N ASP A 460 -10.86 23.40 11.36
CA ASP A 460 -11.53 22.42 12.22
C ASP A 460 -10.56 21.31 12.66
N VAL A 461 -9.70 20.81 11.76
CA VAL A 461 -8.67 19.83 12.12
C VAL A 461 -7.70 20.40 13.17
N ILE A 462 -7.21 21.63 12.97
CA ILE A 462 -6.29 22.27 13.92
C ILE A 462 -6.96 22.48 15.27
N GLU A 463 -8.24 22.86 15.29
CA GLU A 463 -8.99 23.03 16.53
C GLU A 463 -9.18 21.70 17.29
N CYS A 464 -9.49 20.60 16.59
CA CYS A 464 -9.52 19.26 17.19
C CYS A 464 -8.17 18.87 17.82
N LEU A 465 -7.05 19.13 17.11
CA LEU A 465 -5.72 18.85 17.64
C LEU A 465 -5.40 19.69 18.88
N LYS A 466 -5.84 20.94 18.94
CA LYS A 466 -5.65 21.81 20.11
C LYS A 466 -6.37 21.27 21.36
N GLN A 467 -7.50 20.59 21.17
CA GLN A 467 -8.30 20.07 22.27
C GLN A 467 -7.66 18.82 22.89
N ASN A 468 -7.25 17.85 22.08
CA ASN A 468 -6.82 16.54 22.60
C ASN A 468 -5.73 15.84 21.78
N ARG A 469 -5.15 16.49 20.76
CA ARG A 469 -4.14 15.92 19.85
C ARG A 469 -4.57 14.61 19.17
N GLN A 470 -5.86 14.41 18.99
CA GLN A 470 -6.45 13.18 18.49
C GLN A 470 -7.43 13.47 17.37
N LEU A 471 -7.46 12.57 16.37
CA LEU A 471 -8.48 12.54 15.33
C LEU A 471 -9.12 11.16 15.25
N VAL A 472 -10.45 11.16 15.10
CA VAL A 472 -11.28 9.97 14.90
C VAL A 472 -11.77 9.96 13.46
N ALA A 473 -11.47 8.89 12.73
CA ALA A 473 -11.90 8.71 11.36
C ALA A 473 -13.39 8.38 11.23
N PRO A 474 -14.01 8.63 10.07
CA PRO A 474 -15.37 8.19 9.79
C PRO A 474 -15.47 6.66 9.69
N LEU A 475 -16.67 6.15 9.86
CA LEU A 475 -16.94 4.71 9.75
C LEU A 475 -17.30 4.31 8.33
N PRO A 476 -16.74 3.22 7.80
CA PRO A 476 -17.21 2.64 6.54
C PRO A 476 -18.63 2.07 6.70
N TRP A 477 -19.35 1.95 5.59
CA TRP A 477 -20.71 1.42 5.58
C TRP A 477 -20.81 0.03 6.20
N GLY A 478 -21.81 -0.17 7.05
CA GLY A 478 -22.18 -1.48 7.61
C GLY A 478 -21.28 -1.98 8.74
N ILE A 479 -20.39 -1.13 9.24
CA ILE A 479 -19.62 -1.45 10.45
C ILE A 479 -20.40 -0.96 11.69
N ASP A 480 -20.80 -1.92 12.52
CA ASP A 480 -21.43 -1.65 13.81
C ASP A 480 -20.35 -1.28 14.83
N ALA A 481 -20.13 0.02 14.98
CA ALA A 481 -19.20 0.60 15.95
C ALA A 481 -19.62 2.03 16.29
N GLU A 482 -19.27 2.48 17.49
CA GLU A 482 -19.53 3.85 17.92
C GLU A 482 -18.55 4.85 17.29
N ARG A 483 -17.30 4.40 17.02
CA ARG A 483 -16.21 5.25 16.50
C ARG A 483 -15.41 4.50 15.46
N GLY A 484 -14.84 5.22 14.51
CA GLY A 484 -13.84 4.71 13.56
C GLY A 484 -12.43 4.68 14.16
N GLY A 485 -11.44 4.44 13.31
CA GLY A 485 -10.04 4.42 13.72
C GLY A 485 -9.59 5.73 14.35
N VAL A 486 -8.78 5.63 15.39
CA VAL A 486 -8.24 6.77 16.13
C VAL A 486 -6.76 6.96 15.80
N ARG A 487 -6.30 8.19 15.73
CA ARG A 487 -4.86 8.54 15.64
C ARG A 487 -4.55 9.62 16.67
N ILE A 488 -3.53 9.39 17.50
CA ILE A 488 -2.99 10.35 18.47
C ILE A 488 -1.68 10.89 17.87
N PHE A 489 -1.49 12.19 17.87
CA PHE A 489 -0.36 12.87 17.25
C PHE A 489 0.66 13.32 18.30
N TYR A 490 1.89 12.83 18.20
CA TYR A 490 2.98 13.11 19.16
C TYR A 490 4.00 14.12 18.65
N GLU A 491 3.99 14.44 17.36
CA GLU A 491 4.94 15.34 16.71
C GLU A 491 4.93 16.73 17.38
N ARG A 492 6.01 17.45 17.24
CA ARG A 492 6.09 18.83 17.70
C ARG A 492 5.04 19.70 16.99
N TRP A 493 4.47 20.64 17.71
CA TRP A 493 3.50 21.58 17.18
C TRP A 493 4.10 22.39 16.01
N GLY A 494 3.53 22.28 14.83
CA GLY A 494 4.03 22.93 13.62
C GLY A 494 3.46 22.37 12.33
N ASP A 495 3.99 22.85 11.21
CA ASP A 495 3.48 22.51 9.86
C ASP A 495 3.54 21.01 9.53
N ASP A 496 4.52 20.27 10.05
CA ASP A 496 4.62 18.82 9.81
C ASP A 496 3.45 18.08 10.45
N LEU A 497 3.18 18.36 11.73
CA LEU A 497 2.01 17.84 12.45
C LEU A 497 0.70 18.15 11.71
N PHE A 498 0.54 19.42 11.28
CA PHE A 498 -0.70 19.83 10.61
C PHE A 498 -0.91 19.11 9.29
N ARG A 499 0.14 18.94 8.48
CA ARG A 499 0.05 18.21 7.22
C ARG A 499 -0.32 16.75 7.41
N GLU A 500 0.25 16.09 8.40
CA GLU A 500 -0.09 14.71 8.73
C GLU A 500 -1.54 14.58 9.20
N ALA A 501 -1.98 15.48 10.04
CA ALA A 501 -3.36 15.51 10.52
C ALA A 501 -4.37 15.79 9.40
N LEU A 502 -4.07 16.73 8.50
CA LEU A 502 -4.90 17.03 7.33
C LEU A 502 -4.98 15.84 6.36
N ALA A 503 -3.90 15.06 6.23
CA ALA A 503 -3.89 13.87 5.39
C ALA A 503 -4.64 12.69 6.02
N TYR A 504 -4.66 12.57 7.35
CA TYR A 504 -5.18 11.41 8.05
C TYR A 504 -6.65 11.10 7.75
N LEU A 505 -7.55 12.08 7.96
CA LEU A 505 -8.99 11.83 7.80
C LEU A 505 -9.38 11.42 6.37
N PRO A 506 -8.91 12.11 5.30
CA PRO A 506 -9.22 11.71 3.94
C PRO A 506 -8.67 10.33 3.59
N GLN A 507 -7.41 10.07 3.92
CA GLN A 507 -6.76 8.79 3.59
C GLN A 507 -7.39 7.64 4.36
N ARG A 508 -7.64 7.81 5.65
CA ARG A 508 -8.25 6.78 6.49
C ARG A 508 -9.67 6.44 6.06
N ALA A 509 -10.48 7.46 5.78
CA ALA A 509 -11.86 7.28 5.31
C ALA A 509 -11.94 6.45 4.03
N VAL A 510 -11.10 6.79 3.04
CA VAL A 510 -11.05 6.09 1.77
C VAL A 510 -10.57 4.66 1.95
N THR A 511 -9.48 4.46 2.68
CA THR A 511 -8.87 3.14 2.88
C THR A 511 -9.79 2.18 3.63
N ASP A 512 -10.37 2.63 4.76
CA ASP A 512 -11.28 1.79 5.53
C ASP A 512 -12.53 1.43 4.71
N ASN A 513 -13.07 2.37 3.90
CA ASN A 513 -14.21 2.10 3.03
C ASN A 513 -13.88 1.08 1.93
N THR A 514 -12.71 1.19 1.30
CA THR A 514 -12.23 0.24 0.27
C THR A 514 -12.07 -1.17 0.85
N LYS A 515 -11.46 -1.30 2.03
CA LYS A 515 -11.32 -2.58 2.75
C LYS A 515 -12.67 -3.19 3.10
N ALA A 516 -13.56 -2.38 3.69
CA ALA A 516 -14.90 -2.84 4.04
C ALA A 516 -15.71 -3.24 2.81
N ALA A 517 -15.57 -2.53 1.68
CA ALA A 517 -16.18 -2.92 0.42
C ALA A 517 -15.65 -4.26 -0.09
N GLY A 518 -14.33 -4.46 -0.08
CA GLY A 518 -13.70 -5.73 -0.46
C GLY A 518 -14.22 -6.91 0.35
N ILE A 519 -14.32 -6.77 1.68
CA ILE A 519 -14.87 -7.79 2.57
C ILE A 519 -16.33 -8.10 2.21
N ARG A 520 -17.17 -7.07 1.95
CA ARG A 520 -18.58 -7.26 1.59
C ARG A 520 -18.73 -7.92 0.22
N ILE A 521 -17.91 -7.54 -0.76
CA ILE A 521 -17.89 -8.15 -2.10
C ILE A 521 -17.56 -9.64 -1.97
N LYS A 522 -16.49 -9.98 -1.25
CA LYS A 522 -16.08 -11.38 -1.04
C LYS A 522 -17.15 -12.24 -0.38
N ARG A 523 -17.87 -11.70 0.60
CA ARG A 523 -18.98 -12.43 1.24
C ARG A 523 -20.14 -12.73 0.28
N LYS A 524 -20.38 -11.85 -0.69
CA LYS A 524 -21.47 -11.97 -1.67
C LYS A 524 -21.06 -12.72 -2.92
N CYS A 525 -19.79 -12.65 -3.29
CA CYS A 525 -19.19 -13.31 -4.44
C CYS A 525 -17.96 -14.10 -3.98
N PRO A 526 -18.13 -15.25 -3.29
CA PRO A 526 -17.01 -16.02 -2.76
C PRO A 526 -16.09 -16.58 -3.85
N ASP A 527 -16.61 -16.80 -5.07
CA ASP A 527 -15.84 -17.32 -6.21
C ASP A 527 -14.95 -16.27 -6.89
N ALA A 528 -15.25 -14.98 -6.72
CA ALA A 528 -14.37 -13.91 -7.20
C ALA A 528 -13.10 -13.85 -6.34
N ARG A 529 -11.93 -13.92 -6.98
CA ARG A 529 -10.64 -13.95 -6.28
C ARG A 529 -10.11 -12.54 -6.12
N ILE A 530 -9.97 -12.06 -4.88
CA ILE A 530 -9.30 -10.79 -4.63
C ILE A 530 -7.79 -10.96 -4.85
N ILE A 531 -7.21 -10.13 -5.71
CA ILE A 531 -5.79 -10.20 -6.09
C ILE A 531 -4.97 -9.11 -5.43
N LEU A 532 -5.51 -7.89 -5.33
CA LEU A 532 -4.78 -6.74 -4.79
C LEU A 532 -5.76 -5.70 -4.22
N GLU A 533 -5.37 -5.10 -3.11
CA GLU A 533 -5.88 -3.83 -2.63
C GLU A 533 -4.77 -2.78 -2.84
N ALA A 534 -5.08 -1.70 -3.53
CA ALA A 534 -4.14 -0.63 -3.82
C ALA A 534 -4.79 0.74 -3.53
N HIS A 535 -4.64 1.19 -2.29
CA HIS A 535 -5.12 2.49 -1.79
C HIS A 535 -6.65 2.64 -1.82
N ASP A 536 -7.20 3.08 -2.95
CA ASP A 536 -8.62 3.33 -3.21
C ASP A 536 -9.20 2.38 -4.27
N ALA A 537 -8.42 1.39 -4.68
CA ALA A 537 -8.79 0.41 -5.69
C ALA A 537 -8.70 -1.04 -5.19
N LEU A 538 -9.59 -1.88 -5.72
CA LEU A 538 -9.58 -3.33 -5.55
C LEU A 538 -9.44 -4.01 -6.91
N LEU A 539 -8.56 -5.00 -7.00
CA LEU A 539 -8.39 -5.84 -8.19
C LEU A 539 -8.88 -7.25 -7.89
N PHE A 540 -9.81 -7.72 -8.68
CA PHE A 540 -10.32 -9.09 -8.63
C PHE A 540 -9.98 -9.85 -9.91
N ALA A 541 -9.76 -11.16 -9.82
CA ALA A 541 -9.86 -12.07 -10.94
C ALA A 541 -11.24 -12.74 -10.88
N VAL A 542 -12.02 -12.56 -11.95
CA VAL A 542 -13.41 -12.98 -12.04
C VAL A 542 -13.56 -13.88 -13.27
N ARG A 543 -14.32 -14.98 -13.15
CA ARG A 543 -14.67 -15.82 -14.30
C ARG A 543 -15.46 -15.01 -15.31
N ILE A 544 -15.17 -15.18 -16.60
CA ILE A 544 -15.83 -14.43 -17.67
C ILE A 544 -17.34 -14.60 -17.61
N GLU A 545 -17.82 -15.82 -17.35
CA GLU A 545 -19.25 -16.12 -17.23
C GLU A 545 -19.99 -15.45 -16.05
N HIS A 546 -19.24 -14.94 -15.04
CA HIS A 546 -19.83 -14.30 -13.86
C HIS A 546 -19.75 -12.76 -13.88
N LEU A 547 -19.27 -12.16 -14.97
CA LEU A 547 -19.08 -10.70 -15.05
C LEU A 547 -20.39 -9.93 -14.91
N ASP A 548 -21.49 -10.43 -15.51
CA ASP A 548 -22.80 -9.77 -15.48
C ASP A 548 -23.37 -9.65 -14.07
N GLU A 549 -23.09 -10.61 -13.20
CA GLU A 549 -23.52 -10.60 -11.80
C GLU A 549 -22.56 -9.84 -10.91
N PHE A 550 -21.25 -10.06 -11.13
CA PHE A 550 -20.20 -9.51 -10.27
C PHE A 550 -20.11 -7.99 -10.37
N ILE A 551 -20.05 -7.42 -11.57
CA ILE A 551 -19.73 -6.00 -11.76
C ILE A 551 -20.77 -5.08 -11.13
N PRO A 552 -22.09 -5.25 -11.37
CA PRO A 552 -23.10 -4.38 -10.73
C PRO A 552 -23.09 -4.50 -9.21
N LEU A 553 -22.91 -5.71 -8.68
CA LEU A 553 -22.84 -5.97 -7.25
C LEU A 553 -21.61 -5.30 -6.64
N ALA A 554 -20.42 -5.52 -7.22
CA ALA A 554 -19.16 -5.00 -6.70
C ALA A 554 -19.14 -3.47 -6.74
N LYS A 555 -19.58 -2.86 -7.84
CA LYS A 555 -19.75 -1.41 -7.95
C LYS A 555 -20.66 -0.86 -6.86
N LYS A 556 -21.82 -1.46 -6.64
CA LYS A 556 -22.77 -1.08 -5.58
C LYS A 556 -22.14 -1.14 -4.19
N GLU A 557 -21.31 -2.14 -3.91
CA GLU A 557 -20.64 -2.25 -2.61
C GLU A 557 -19.48 -1.25 -2.44
N MET A 558 -18.77 -0.90 -3.51
CA MET A 558 -17.78 0.18 -3.48
C MET A 558 -18.43 1.55 -3.24
N GLU A 559 -19.59 1.80 -3.81
CA GLU A 559 -20.32 3.08 -3.73
C GLU A 559 -21.18 3.23 -2.46
N ARG A 560 -21.05 2.34 -1.48
CA ARG A 560 -21.73 2.49 -0.18
C ARG A 560 -21.25 3.73 0.54
N ALA A 561 -22.21 4.44 1.16
CA ALA A 561 -21.93 5.72 1.79
C ALA A 561 -21.08 5.60 3.06
N ILE A 562 -20.01 6.37 3.13
CA ILE A 562 -19.18 6.51 4.33
C ILE A 562 -19.96 7.33 5.37
N ASN A 563 -19.94 6.90 6.63
CA ASN A 563 -20.60 7.56 7.73
C ASN A 563 -19.66 8.55 8.45
N PHE A 564 -19.91 9.84 8.28
CA PHE A 564 -19.16 10.92 8.92
C PHE A 564 -19.83 11.48 10.20
N THR A 565 -20.91 10.88 10.68
CA THR A 565 -21.63 11.47 11.84
C THR A 565 -20.87 11.34 13.14
N ASN A 566 -20.08 10.29 13.32
CA ASN A 566 -19.38 9.93 14.56
C ASN A 566 -17.85 10.00 14.42
N CYS A 567 -17.33 11.03 13.75
CA CYS A 567 -15.89 11.27 13.62
C CYS A 567 -15.51 12.63 14.21
N SER A 568 -14.21 12.98 14.21
CA SER A 568 -13.74 14.26 14.74
C SER A 568 -14.33 15.48 14.05
N LEU A 569 -14.69 15.35 12.76
CA LEU A 569 -15.37 16.39 11.99
C LEU A 569 -16.73 15.86 11.50
N PRO A 570 -17.79 15.90 12.31
CA PRO A 570 -19.09 15.38 11.92
C PRO A 570 -19.63 16.06 10.65
N ARG A 571 -20.01 15.24 9.67
CA ARG A 571 -20.54 15.69 8.37
C ARG A 571 -21.62 14.73 7.90
N ARG A 572 -22.23 15.04 6.76
CA ARG A 572 -23.18 14.13 6.09
C ARG A 572 -22.50 12.87 5.55
N TYR A 573 -23.31 11.87 5.30
CA TYR A 573 -22.87 10.66 4.58
C TYR A 573 -22.33 11.04 3.20
N LEU A 574 -21.25 10.38 2.78
CA LEU A 574 -20.61 10.60 1.47
C LEU A 574 -20.59 9.32 0.65
N LYS A 575 -21.16 9.35 -0.56
CA LYS A 575 -20.96 8.32 -1.58
C LYS A 575 -19.83 8.74 -2.51
N ILE A 576 -18.96 7.79 -2.85
CA ILE A 576 -17.88 7.99 -3.80
C ILE A 576 -18.16 7.11 -5.02
N PRO A 577 -18.26 7.67 -6.23
CA PRO A 577 -18.45 6.90 -7.45
C PRO A 577 -17.28 5.95 -7.70
N CYS A 578 -17.57 4.77 -8.26
CA CYS A 578 -16.58 3.76 -8.60
C CYS A 578 -16.47 3.59 -10.11
N ASP A 579 -15.27 3.76 -10.63
CA ASP A 579 -14.90 3.38 -12.00
C ASP A 579 -14.62 1.87 -12.05
N VAL A 580 -15.03 1.22 -13.13
CA VAL A 580 -14.75 -0.20 -13.39
C VAL A 580 -13.86 -0.32 -14.61
N GLU A 581 -12.78 -1.09 -14.49
CA GLU A 581 -11.88 -1.40 -15.59
C GLU A 581 -11.73 -2.92 -15.70
N ILE A 582 -11.70 -3.46 -16.94
CA ILE A 582 -11.59 -4.89 -17.21
C ILE A 582 -10.41 -5.14 -18.14
N GLY A 583 -9.69 -6.24 -17.97
CA GLY A 583 -8.60 -6.60 -18.86
C GLY A 583 -8.04 -7.99 -18.63
N GLU A 584 -7.29 -8.48 -19.61
CA GLU A 584 -6.62 -9.78 -19.58
C GLU A 584 -5.26 -9.78 -18.90
N ASN A 585 -4.71 -8.60 -18.63
CA ASN A 585 -3.49 -8.43 -17.86
C ASN A 585 -3.57 -7.16 -17.00
N TYR A 586 -2.65 -7.01 -16.06
CA TYR A 586 -2.71 -5.92 -15.08
C TYR A 586 -2.35 -4.54 -15.68
N LYS A 587 -1.73 -4.48 -16.88
CA LYS A 587 -1.44 -3.22 -17.59
C LYS A 587 -2.64 -2.74 -18.40
N ASP A 588 -3.22 -3.61 -19.22
CA ASP A 588 -4.21 -3.29 -20.24
C ASP A 588 -5.62 -3.45 -19.66
N LEU A 589 -5.94 -2.60 -18.69
CA LEU A 589 -7.26 -2.48 -18.09
C LEU A 589 -8.02 -1.34 -18.78
N HIS A 590 -9.20 -1.64 -19.35
CA HIS A 590 -10.03 -0.72 -20.10
C HIS A 590 -11.28 -0.35 -19.31
N LYS A 591 -11.63 0.95 -19.32
CA LYS A 591 -12.84 1.44 -18.65
C LYS A 591 -14.09 0.79 -19.24
N PHE A 592 -14.87 0.21 -18.37
CA PHE A 592 -16.15 -0.41 -18.70
C PHE A 592 -17.31 0.51 -18.36
N ASN A 593 -18.19 0.81 -19.35
CA ASN A 593 -19.28 1.76 -19.18
C ASN A 593 -20.61 1.04 -18.92
N ILE A 594 -20.95 0.85 -17.65
CA ILE A 594 -22.20 0.17 -17.22
C ILE A 594 -23.48 0.91 -17.66
N ARG A 595 -23.39 2.17 -18.13
CA ARG A 595 -24.58 2.94 -18.55
C ARG A 595 -25.40 2.28 -19.65
N VAL A 596 -24.85 1.29 -20.35
CA VAL A 596 -25.55 0.54 -21.40
C VAL A 596 -26.55 -0.47 -20.84
N ILE A 597 -26.44 -0.86 -19.56
CA ILE A 597 -27.25 -1.91 -18.93
C ILE A 597 -28.49 -1.33 -18.22
N GLU A 598 -28.49 -0.04 -17.88
CA GLU A 598 -29.62 0.62 -17.22
C GLU A 598 -30.71 1.16 -18.19
N THR A 599 -30.61 0.87 -19.49
CA THR A 599 -31.65 1.27 -20.47
C THR A 599 -32.87 0.37 -20.32
N PRO A 600 -34.10 0.93 -20.29
CA PRO A 600 -35.31 0.16 -20.03
C PRO A 600 -35.54 -0.96 -21.04
N GLU A 601 -36.17 -2.05 -20.61
CA GLU A 601 -36.41 -3.33 -21.30
C GLU A 601 -37.06 -3.27 -22.69
N TYR A 602 -37.55 -2.13 -23.14
CA TYR A 602 -38.23 -1.99 -24.44
C TYR A 602 -37.34 -1.54 -25.62
N MET A 603 -36.05 -1.32 -25.36
CA MET A 603 -35.08 -0.99 -26.41
C MET A 603 -33.93 -1.99 -26.44
N ARG A 604 -34.08 -3.04 -27.24
CA ARG A 604 -33.09 -4.06 -27.63
C ARG A 604 -32.60 -4.92 -26.45
N THR A 605 -32.55 -6.20 -26.63
CA THR A 605 -31.78 -7.14 -25.75
C THR A 605 -30.37 -6.57 -25.60
N PRO A 606 -30.00 -6.00 -24.45
CA PRO A 606 -28.65 -5.48 -24.28
C PRO A 606 -27.70 -6.67 -24.35
N LYS A 607 -26.62 -6.54 -25.11
CA LYS A 607 -25.50 -7.48 -25.04
C LYS A 607 -25.06 -7.58 -23.59
N SER A 608 -24.85 -8.78 -23.09
CA SER A 608 -24.33 -8.99 -21.75
C SER A 608 -22.97 -8.33 -21.57
N ILE A 609 -22.55 -8.08 -20.34
CA ILE A 609 -21.20 -7.56 -20.05
C ILE A 609 -20.15 -8.51 -20.62
N THR A 610 -20.39 -9.81 -20.49
CA THR A 610 -19.55 -10.88 -21.05
C THR A 610 -19.43 -10.75 -22.58
N GLU A 611 -20.53 -10.56 -23.30
CA GLU A 611 -20.52 -10.35 -24.76
C GLU A 611 -19.86 -9.03 -25.16
N GLN A 612 -20.03 -7.97 -24.37
CA GLN A 612 -19.38 -6.69 -24.62
C GLN A 612 -17.86 -6.77 -24.43
N PHE A 613 -17.39 -7.55 -23.46
CA PHE A 613 -15.97 -7.79 -23.25
C PHE A 613 -15.35 -8.54 -24.43
N MET A 614 -16.00 -9.63 -24.90
CA MET A 614 -15.51 -10.48 -26.01
C MET A 614 -15.51 -9.78 -27.38
N VAL A 615 -16.25 -8.67 -27.55
CA VAL A 615 -16.28 -7.88 -28.81
C VAL A 615 -15.20 -6.78 -28.84
N GLN A 616 -14.54 -6.50 -27.70
CA GLN A 616 -13.44 -5.52 -27.63
C GLN A 616 -12.05 -6.13 -27.89
N GLU A 617 -11.96 -7.46 -28.08
CA GLU A 617 -10.81 -8.14 -28.63
C GLU A 617 -10.83 -8.02 -30.18
#